data_2aba3d4ae8f3773d25a772f1aa3ebbea
#
_entry.id   2aba3d4ae8f3773d25a772f1aa3ebbea
#
_cell.length_a   1.000
_cell.length_b   1.000
_cell.length_c   1.000
_cell.angle_alpha   90.00
_cell.angle_beta   90.00
_cell.angle_gamma   90.00
#
_symmetry.space_group_name_H-M   'P 1'
#
loop_
_entity.id
_entity.type
_entity.pdbx_description
1 polymer ?
#
loop_
_entity_poly.entity_id
_entity_poly.type
_entity_poly.pdbx_seq_one_letter_code
_entity_poly.pdbx_strand_id
1 'polypeptide(L)'
;MITYQQLFDFGEDFESFVSRGMSAEIAAVRQIQQKLAEPGIITPQSLQRLAEVKGRFHLLVAGEMWCPDCQINVSVMDYVHRVQPNIELAIITKGRAENELKQRLELDRISIPFALVLDDEFQPIGRFIERPLKVIGGGDALKPDYRAGKYLDSTLQDFLDIFEATR
;
A
#
# COMPACT_ATOMS: atom_id res chain seq x y z
N MET A 1 11.44 -22.05 7.46
CA MET A 1 10.50 -20.90 7.42
C MET A 1 10.74 -20.11 6.14
N ILE A 2 9.66 -19.73 5.46
CA ILE A 2 9.75 -18.92 4.24
C ILE A 2 10.35 -17.55 4.56
N THR A 3 11.23 -17.06 3.70
CA THR A 3 11.85 -15.74 3.86
C THR A 3 10.92 -14.64 3.34
N TYR A 4 11.17 -13.39 3.74
CA TYR A 4 10.42 -12.26 3.18
C TYR A 4 10.61 -12.16 1.66
N GLN A 5 11.81 -12.43 1.17
CA GLN A 5 12.08 -12.44 -0.27
C GLN A 5 11.25 -13.50 -0.99
N GLN A 6 11.21 -14.72 -0.44
CA GLN A 6 10.39 -15.79 -1.01
C GLN A 6 8.90 -15.42 -0.99
N LEU A 7 8.44 -14.83 0.10
CA LEU A 7 7.05 -14.39 0.23
C LEU A 7 6.72 -13.31 -0.79
N PHE A 8 7.63 -12.35 -0.98
CA PHE A 8 7.52 -11.32 -1.99
C PHE A 8 7.44 -11.92 -3.40
N ASP A 9 8.29 -12.90 -3.69
CA ASP A 9 8.33 -13.55 -4.99
C ASP A 9 7.06 -14.35 -5.30
N PHE A 10 6.34 -14.81 -4.27
CA PHE A 10 5.04 -15.45 -4.44
C PHE A 10 3.92 -14.46 -4.69
N GLY A 11 4.13 -13.18 -4.44
CA GLY A 11 3.10 -12.16 -4.60
C GLY A 11 2.76 -11.90 -6.04
N GLU A 12 1.59 -11.30 -6.25
CA GLU A 12 1.13 -10.89 -7.57
C GLU A 12 1.42 -9.42 -7.81
N ASP A 13 1.47 -9.04 -9.09
CA ASP A 13 1.46 -7.63 -9.44
C ASP A 13 0.05 -7.04 -9.27
N PHE A 14 -0.05 -5.73 -9.40
CA PHE A 14 -1.30 -5.01 -9.17
C PHE A 14 -2.40 -5.44 -10.14
N GLU A 15 -2.11 -5.60 -11.43
CA GLU A 15 -3.14 -5.94 -12.42
C GLU A 15 -3.67 -7.37 -12.19
N SER A 16 -2.83 -8.31 -11.81
CA SER A 16 -3.28 -9.65 -11.44
C SER A 16 -4.18 -9.62 -10.22
N PHE A 17 -3.82 -8.82 -9.21
CA PHE A 17 -4.62 -8.62 -8.02
C PHE A 17 -6.00 -8.03 -8.36
N VAL A 18 -6.04 -6.97 -9.16
CA VAL A 18 -7.29 -6.30 -9.55
C VAL A 18 -8.18 -7.26 -10.34
N SER A 19 -7.61 -8.09 -11.19
CA SER A 19 -8.37 -9.01 -12.04
C SER A 19 -9.16 -10.06 -11.26
N ARG A 20 -8.82 -10.28 -10.00
CA ARG A 20 -9.54 -11.22 -9.12
C ARG A 20 -10.82 -10.63 -8.57
N GLY A 21 -11.02 -9.32 -8.67
CA GLY A 21 -12.18 -8.64 -8.14
C GLY A 21 -13.44 -8.86 -8.96
N MET A 22 -14.57 -8.62 -8.32
CA MET A 22 -15.85 -8.51 -9.01
C MET A 22 -15.92 -7.18 -9.77
N SER A 23 -16.84 -7.07 -10.73
CA SER A 23 -16.95 -5.88 -11.60
C SER A 23 -17.03 -4.57 -10.80
N ALA A 24 -17.82 -4.54 -9.72
CA ALA A 24 -17.96 -3.33 -8.90
C ALA A 24 -16.66 -3.01 -8.14
N GLU A 25 -15.92 -4.02 -7.72
CA GLU A 25 -14.64 -3.87 -7.03
C GLU A 25 -13.56 -3.33 -7.97
N ILE A 26 -13.50 -3.87 -9.18
CA ILE A 26 -12.60 -3.37 -10.22
C ILE A 26 -12.94 -1.93 -10.55
N ALA A 27 -14.23 -1.61 -10.72
CA ALA A 27 -14.66 -0.24 -11.00
C ALA A 27 -14.23 0.73 -9.89
N ALA A 28 -14.33 0.32 -8.62
CA ALA A 28 -13.89 1.14 -7.50
C ALA A 28 -12.39 1.44 -7.57
N VAL A 29 -11.57 0.44 -7.91
CA VAL A 29 -10.13 0.64 -8.10
C VAL A 29 -9.86 1.61 -9.25
N ARG A 30 -10.54 1.44 -10.39
CA ARG A 30 -10.35 2.33 -11.54
C ARG A 30 -10.73 3.77 -11.23
N GLN A 31 -11.75 4.00 -10.41
CA GLN A 31 -12.12 5.34 -9.96
C GLN A 31 -11.00 5.98 -9.13
N ILE A 32 -10.37 5.22 -8.24
CA ILE A 32 -9.23 5.72 -7.46
C ILE A 32 -8.04 6.04 -8.36
N GLN A 33 -7.78 5.18 -9.36
CA GLN A 33 -6.71 5.46 -10.33
C GLN A 33 -6.97 6.75 -11.10
N GLN A 34 -8.22 6.98 -11.52
CA GLN A 34 -8.60 8.23 -12.19
C GLN A 34 -8.41 9.44 -11.27
N LYS A 35 -8.78 9.29 -10.00
CA LYS A 35 -8.59 10.33 -8.99
C LYS A 35 -7.11 10.66 -8.82
N LEU A 36 -6.25 9.64 -8.73
CA LEU A 36 -4.80 9.83 -8.61
C LEU A 36 -4.21 10.58 -9.80
N ALA A 37 -4.81 10.47 -10.97
CA ALA A 37 -4.36 11.17 -12.18
C ALA A 37 -4.80 12.63 -12.22
N GLU A 38 -5.75 13.06 -11.36
CA GLU A 38 -6.19 14.44 -11.33
C GLU A 38 -5.11 15.37 -10.78
N PRO A 39 -4.88 16.56 -11.40
CA PRO A 39 -3.91 17.51 -10.90
C PRO A 39 -4.18 17.92 -9.45
N GLY A 40 -3.15 17.92 -8.62
CA GLY A 40 -3.23 18.40 -7.24
C GLY A 40 -3.71 17.38 -6.22
N ILE A 41 -4.23 16.23 -6.64
CA ILE A 41 -4.61 15.16 -5.69
C ILE A 41 -3.35 14.65 -4.98
N ILE A 42 -2.33 14.32 -5.73
CA ILE A 42 -0.99 14.11 -5.17
C ILE A 42 -0.27 15.46 -5.27
N THR A 43 0.16 15.98 -4.14
CA THR A 43 0.74 17.32 -4.09
C THR A 43 2.08 17.38 -4.81
N PRO A 44 2.45 18.56 -5.35
CA PRO A 44 3.80 18.72 -5.93
C PRO A 44 4.92 18.37 -4.96
N GLN A 45 4.75 18.66 -3.68
CA GLN A 45 5.71 18.32 -2.64
C GLN A 45 5.89 16.82 -2.49
N SER A 46 4.77 16.08 -2.46
CA SER A 46 4.82 14.62 -2.37
C SER A 46 5.43 13.99 -3.62
N LEU A 47 5.11 14.51 -4.80
CA LEU A 47 5.72 14.04 -6.05
C LEU A 47 7.23 14.26 -6.06
N GLN A 48 7.69 15.40 -5.58
CA GLN A 48 9.11 15.69 -5.48
C GLN A 48 9.81 14.75 -4.50
N ARG A 49 9.21 14.55 -3.32
CA ARG A 49 9.75 13.59 -2.34
C ARG A 49 9.86 12.19 -2.93
N LEU A 50 8.83 11.76 -3.66
CA LEU A 50 8.82 10.44 -4.28
C LEU A 50 9.92 10.31 -5.35
N ALA A 51 10.10 11.34 -6.17
CA ALA A 51 11.16 11.37 -7.18
C ALA A 51 12.56 11.31 -6.56
N GLU A 52 12.71 11.83 -5.34
CA GLU A 52 13.99 11.89 -4.64
C GLU A 52 14.28 10.63 -3.80
N VAL A 53 13.35 9.68 -3.73
CA VAL A 53 13.61 8.42 -3.03
C VAL A 53 14.77 7.70 -3.70
N LYS A 54 15.80 7.42 -2.93
CA LYS A 54 16.98 6.68 -3.40
C LYS A 54 17.03 5.30 -2.78
N GLY A 55 17.59 4.37 -3.52
CA GLY A 55 17.66 2.98 -3.09
C GLY A 55 16.44 2.19 -3.56
N ARG A 56 16.46 0.91 -3.24
CA ARG A 56 15.39 -0.01 -3.62
C ARG A 56 14.59 -0.40 -2.40
N PHE A 57 13.30 -0.44 -2.58
CA PHE A 57 12.37 -0.87 -1.53
C PHE A 57 11.39 -1.88 -2.10
N HIS A 58 10.85 -2.71 -1.22
CA HIS A 58 9.87 -3.73 -1.59
C HIS A 58 8.65 -3.55 -0.70
N LEU A 59 7.50 -3.36 -1.31
CA LEU A 59 6.23 -3.31 -0.60
C LEU A 59 5.58 -4.69 -0.67
N LEU A 60 5.60 -5.40 0.44
CA LEU A 60 4.93 -6.70 0.58
C LEU A 60 3.58 -6.44 1.20
N VAL A 61 2.53 -6.61 0.41
CA VAL A 61 1.19 -6.13 0.77
C VAL A 61 0.22 -7.31 0.88
N ALA A 62 -0.47 -7.40 2.01
CA ALA A 62 -1.61 -8.29 2.16
C ALA A 62 -2.88 -7.53 1.81
N GLY A 63 -3.66 -8.03 0.87
CA GLY A 63 -4.88 -7.35 0.46
C GLY A 63 -5.87 -8.28 -0.21
N GLU A 64 -7.12 -7.80 -0.27
CA GLU A 64 -8.24 -8.48 -0.95
C GLU A 64 -9.07 -7.45 -1.71
N MET A 65 -9.55 -7.81 -2.86
CA MET A 65 -10.32 -6.87 -3.69
C MET A 65 -11.69 -6.49 -3.09
N TRP A 66 -12.25 -7.34 -2.23
CA TRP A 66 -13.53 -7.03 -1.56
C TRP A 66 -13.41 -5.95 -0.49
N CYS A 67 -12.21 -5.61 -0.07
CA CYS A 67 -11.96 -4.66 1.00
C CYS A 67 -11.84 -3.23 0.44
N PRO A 68 -12.74 -2.29 0.82
CA PRO A 68 -12.64 -0.91 0.32
C PRO A 68 -11.33 -0.21 0.67
N ASP A 69 -10.75 -0.49 1.83
CA ASP A 69 -9.45 0.07 2.22
C ASP A 69 -8.34 -0.42 1.30
N CYS A 70 -8.42 -1.67 0.83
CA CYS A 70 -7.48 -2.22 -0.15
C CYS A 70 -7.67 -1.54 -1.51
N GLN A 71 -8.90 -1.36 -1.96
CA GLN A 71 -9.19 -0.70 -3.23
C GLN A 71 -8.58 0.71 -3.28
N ILE A 72 -8.61 1.43 -2.18
CA ILE A 72 -8.07 2.78 -2.06
C ILE A 72 -6.54 2.74 -1.94
N ASN A 73 -6.02 2.06 -0.94
CA ASN A 73 -4.61 2.20 -0.55
C ASN A 73 -3.66 1.36 -1.38
N VAL A 74 -4.08 0.19 -1.86
CA VAL A 74 -3.24 -0.59 -2.77
C VAL A 74 -3.11 0.14 -4.10
N SER A 75 -4.14 0.89 -4.52
CA SER A 75 -4.05 1.74 -5.70
C SER A 75 -2.99 2.84 -5.55
N VAL A 76 -2.85 3.41 -4.36
CA VAL A 76 -1.77 4.37 -4.08
C VAL A 76 -0.40 3.68 -4.11
N MET A 77 -0.30 2.48 -3.58
CA MET A 77 0.96 1.71 -3.61
C MET A 77 1.38 1.39 -5.04
N ASP A 78 0.43 1.04 -5.91
CA ASP A 78 0.70 0.87 -7.33
C ASP A 78 1.16 2.17 -7.98
N TYR A 79 0.52 3.28 -7.64
CA TYR A 79 0.94 4.61 -8.11
C TYR A 79 2.40 4.89 -7.72
N VAL A 80 2.77 4.61 -6.47
CA VAL A 80 4.15 4.75 -5.99
C VAL A 80 5.11 3.94 -6.86
N HIS A 81 4.77 2.69 -7.12
CA HIS A 81 5.58 1.81 -7.96
C HIS A 81 5.72 2.34 -9.39
N ARG A 82 4.63 2.83 -9.98
CA ARG A 82 4.66 3.33 -11.36
C ARG A 82 5.47 4.61 -11.50
N VAL A 83 5.41 5.49 -10.52
CA VAL A 83 6.17 6.76 -10.53
C VAL A 83 7.64 6.53 -10.18
N GLN A 84 7.91 5.63 -9.24
CA GLN A 84 9.27 5.32 -8.79
C GLN A 84 9.51 3.81 -8.84
N PRO A 85 9.95 3.27 -10.02
CA PRO A 85 10.09 1.83 -10.20
C PRO A 85 11.11 1.14 -9.28
N ASN A 86 11.98 1.91 -8.63
CA ASN A 86 12.89 1.36 -7.60
C ASN A 86 12.13 0.83 -6.40
N ILE A 87 10.87 1.22 -6.25
CA ILE A 87 9.96 0.72 -5.22
C ILE A 87 9.10 -0.36 -5.88
N GLU A 88 9.33 -1.61 -5.51
CA GLU A 88 8.63 -2.74 -6.10
C GLU A 88 7.44 -3.14 -5.22
N LEU A 89 6.43 -3.75 -5.84
CA LEU A 89 5.16 -4.09 -5.20
C LEU A 89 4.83 -5.56 -5.46
N ALA A 90 4.49 -6.29 -4.42
CA ALA A 90 3.94 -7.64 -4.53
C ALA A 90 2.79 -7.80 -3.55
N ILE A 91 1.69 -8.38 -4.01
CA ILE A 91 0.47 -8.50 -3.22
C ILE A 91 0.19 -9.97 -2.95
N ILE A 92 0.00 -10.30 -1.67
CA ILE A 92 -0.37 -11.64 -1.21
C ILE A 92 -1.78 -11.60 -0.61
N THR A 93 -2.40 -12.77 -0.48
CA THR A 93 -3.72 -12.88 0.14
C THR A 93 -3.66 -12.63 1.64
N LYS A 94 -4.79 -12.22 2.21
CA LYS A 94 -4.92 -12.09 3.66
C LYS A 94 -4.62 -13.41 4.37
N GLY A 95 -5.13 -14.53 3.83
CA GLY A 95 -4.89 -15.85 4.42
C GLY A 95 -3.42 -16.23 4.46
N ARG A 96 -2.69 -15.96 3.38
CA ARG A 96 -1.25 -16.22 3.34
C ARG A 96 -0.51 -15.33 4.35
N ALA A 97 -0.89 -14.06 4.46
CA ALA A 97 -0.28 -13.15 5.42
C ALA A 97 -0.52 -13.61 6.86
N GLU A 98 -1.73 -14.07 7.17
CA GLU A 98 -2.04 -14.60 8.50
C GLU A 98 -1.16 -15.80 8.82
N ASN A 99 -0.97 -16.71 7.86
CA ASN A 99 -0.13 -17.89 8.06
C ASN A 99 1.36 -17.55 8.20
N GLU A 100 1.86 -16.59 7.43
CA GLU A 100 3.30 -16.36 7.29
C GLU A 100 3.81 -15.15 8.07
N LEU A 101 2.97 -14.16 8.36
CA LEU A 101 3.42 -12.91 8.96
C LEU A 101 2.92 -12.71 10.39
N LYS A 102 1.76 -13.21 10.72
CA LYS A 102 1.09 -12.89 11.99
C LYS A 102 1.96 -13.25 13.19
N GLN A 103 2.45 -14.47 13.26
CA GLN A 103 3.31 -14.93 14.36
C GLN A 103 4.68 -14.25 14.33
N ARG A 104 5.27 -14.16 13.13
CA ARG A 104 6.60 -13.60 12.91
C ARG A 104 6.67 -12.13 13.36
N LEU A 105 5.59 -11.38 13.15
CA LEU A 105 5.51 -9.97 13.49
C LEU A 105 4.79 -9.72 14.83
N GLU A 106 4.46 -10.80 15.54
CA GLU A 106 3.81 -10.74 16.86
C GLU A 106 2.49 -9.97 16.81
N LEU A 107 1.67 -10.25 15.78
CA LEU A 107 0.37 -9.62 15.58
C LEU A 107 -0.75 -10.58 15.97
N ASP A 108 -1.80 -10.05 16.61
CA ASP A 108 -3.00 -10.82 16.92
C ASP A 108 -3.81 -11.12 15.67
N ARG A 109 -3.77 -10.20 14.71
CA ARG A 109 -4.51 -10.30 13.44
C ARG A 109 -3.81 -9.49 12.37
N ILE A 110 -4.15 -9.78 11.11
CA ILE A 110 -3.72 -8.97 9.96
C ILE A 110 -4.92 -8.13 9.52
N SER A 111 -4.82 -6.82 9.73
CA SER A 111 -5.79 -5.85 9.21
C SER A 111 -5.35 -5.43 7.81
N ILE A 112 -6.21 -5.58 6.82
CA ILE A 112 -5.85 -5.31 5.42
C ILE A 112 -6.36 -3.93 4.94
N PRO A 113 -5.62 -3.27 4.02
CA PRO A 113 -4.32 -3.70 3.52
C PRO A 113 -3.25 -3.59 4.61
N PHE A 114 -2.41 -4.59 4.69
CA PHE A 114 -1.23 -4.58 5.54
C PHE A 114 -0.01 -4.53 4.63
N ALA A 115 0.77 -3.47 4.68
CA ALA A 115 1.96 -3.33 3.88
C ALA A 115 3.19 -3.37 4.78
N LEU A 116 4.06 -4.33 4.53
CA LEU A 116 5.37 -4.40 5.15
C LEU A 116 6.37 -3.78 4.19
N VAL A 117 7.02 -2.71 4.61
CA VAL A 117 8.04 -2.06 3.79
C VAL A 117 9.38 -2.73 4.09
N LEU A 118 10.00 -3.25 3.05
CA LEU A 118 11.29 -3.94 3.12
C LEU A 118 12.34 -3.13 2.37
N ASP A 119 13.56 -3.13 2.88
CA ASP A 119 14.68 -2.48 2.20
C ASP A 119 15.20 -3.34 1.03
N ASP A 120 16.34 -2.96 0.45
CA ASP A 120 16.94 -3.68 -0.67
C ASP A 120 17.32 -5.12 -0.30
N GLU A 121 17.62 -5.37 0.97
CA GLU A 121 17.97 -6.70 1.47
C GLU A 121 16.79 -7.45 2.09
N PHE A 122 15.56 -6.97 1.83
CA PHE A 122 14.32 -7.55 2.36
C PHE A 122 14.23 -7.52 3.88
N GLN A 123 14.85 -6.50 4.52
CA GLN A 123 14.71 -6.29 5.96
C GLN A 123 13.53 -5.36 6.23
N PRO A 124 12.67 -5.68 7.20
CA PRO A 124 11.52 -4.82 7.52
C PRO A 124 11.99 -3.47 8.09
N ILE A 125 11.48 -2.39 7.53
CA ILE A 125 11.81 -1.03 7.96
C ILE A 125 10.59 -0.19 8.35
N GLY A 126 9.38 -0.68 8.08
CA GLY A 126 8.16 0.03 8.45
C GLY A 126 6.92 -0.71 8.02
N ARG A 127 5.77 -0.20 8.46
CA ARG A 127 4.46 -0.81 8.19
C ARG A 127 3.43 0.27 7.86
N PHE A 128 2.50 -0.08 6.99
CA PHE A 128 1.26 0.66 6.77
C PHE A 128 0.11 -0.30 7.06
N ILE A 129 -0.78 0.08 7.96
CA ILE A 129 -1.86 -0.81 8.43
C ILE A 129 -3.21 -0.16 8.15
N GLU A 130 -3.94 -0.70 7.22
CA GLU A 130 -5.34 -0.42 6.91
C GLU A 130 -5.60 0.94 6.27
N ARG A 131 -5.23 2.05 6.92
CA ARG A 131 -5.52 3.43 6.49
C ARG A 131 -4.36 4.34 6.83
N PRO A 132 -4.26 5.51 6.17
CA PRO A 132 -3.23 6.46 6.56
C PRO A 132 -3.42 6.93 8.00
N LEU A 133 -2.30 7.20 8.67
CA LEU A 133 -2.29 7.58 10.09
C LEU A 133 -3.19 8.77 10.38
N LYS A 134 -3.26 9.72 9.47
CA LYS A 134 -4.14 10.90 9.61
C LYS A 134 -5.60 10.51 9.73
N VAL A 135 -6.04 9.51 8.96
CA VAL A 135 -7.43 9.04 8.98
C VAL A 135 -7.69 8.24 10.25
N ILE A 136 -6.74 7.39 10.65
CA ILE A 136 -6.85 6.62 11.90
C ILE A 136 -7.00 7.58 13.08
N GLY A 137 -6.15 8.61 13.16
CA GLY A 137 -6.18 9.60 14.22
C GLY A 137 -7.40 10.50 14.23
N GLY A 138 -8.01 10.73 13.04
CA GLY A 138 -9.18 11.58 12.91
C GLY A 138 -10.52 10.89 13.21
N GLY A 139 -10.52 9.57 13.32
CA GLY A 139 -11.70 8.78 13.65
C GLY A 139 -12.76 8.79 12.53
N ASP A 140 -13.99 8.46 12.92
CA ASP A 140 -15.10 8.27 11.96
C ASP A 140 -15.49 9.54 11.22
N ALA A 141 -15.18 10.72 11.76
CA ALA A 141 -15.51 11.98 11.11
C ALA A 141 -14.84 12.14 9.74
N LEU A 142 -13.66 11.55 9.55
CA LEU A 142 -12.92 11.63 8.28
C LEU A 142 -13.34 10.57 7.26
N LYS A 143 -14.12 9.57 7.67
CA LYS A 143 -14.42 8.40 6.85
C LYS A 143 -15.07 8.73 5.51
N PRO A 144 -16.12 9.61 5.43
CA PRO A 144 -16.71 9.93 4.13
C PRO A 144 -15.73 10.54 3.14
N ASP A 145 -14.90 11.48 3.58
CA ASP A 145 -13.90 12.12 2.74
C ASP A 145 -12.79 11.14 2.34
N TYR A 146 -12.38 10.30 3.27
CA TYR A 146 -11.42 9.24 2.98
C TYR A 146 -11.94 8.30 1.89
N ARG A 147 -13.20 7.84 2.02
CA ARG A 147 -13.82 6.96 1.02
C ARG A 147 -13.98 7.65 -0.32
N ALA A 148 -14.13 8.98 -0.33
CA ALA A 148 -14.21 9.77 -1.55
C ALA A 148 -12.84 10.02 -2.22
N GLY A 149 -11.75 9.52 -1.65
CA GLY A 149 -10.41 9.68 -2.22
C GLY A 149 -9.76 11.01 -1.88
N LYS A 150 -10.13 11.64 -0.78
CA LYS A 150 -9.55 12.93 -0.38
C LYS A 150 -8.29 12.81 0.45
N TYR A 151 -7.88 11.59 0.81
CA TYR A 151 -6.70 11.33 1.64
C TYR A 151 -5.65 10.47 0.94
N LEU A 152 -5.67 10.42 -0.39
CA LEU A 152 -4.71 9.62 -1.17
C LEU A 152 -3.29 10.11 -0.97
N ASP A 153 -3.09 11.43 -0.92
CA ASP A 153 -1.77 12.01 -0.66
C ASP A 153 -1.26 11.66 0.75
N SER A 154 -2.17 11.56 1.73
CA SER A 154 -1.81 11.17 3.09
C SER A 154 -1.26 9.74 3.14
N THR A 155 -1.84 8.82 2.36
CA THR A 155 -1.31 7.46 2.23
C THR A 155 0.11 7.51 1.66
N LEU A 156 0.32 8.27 0.59
CA LEU A 156 1.65 8.43 0.01
C LEU A 156 2.64 9.00 1.02
N GLN A 157 2.24 10.02 1.76
CA GLN A 157 3.11 10.64 2.77
C GLN A 157 3.57 9.63 3.83
N ASP A 158 2.69 8.72 4.26
CA ASP A 158 3.06 7.70 5.23
C ASP A 158 4.18 6.79 4.70
N PHE A 159 4.10 6.40 3.43
CA PHE A 159 5.17 5.62 2.80
C PHE A 159 6.46 6.44 2.64
N LEU A 160 6.34 7.69 2.22
CA LEU A 160 7.51 8.57 2.08
C LEU A 160 8.25 8.74 3.40
N ASP A 161 7.52 8.89 4.50
CA ASP A 161 8.12 9.00 5.83
C ASP A 161 8.94 7.75 6.16
N ILE A 162 8.47 6.57 5.78
CA ILE A 162 9.20 5.32 6.00
C ILE A 162 10.48 5.28 5.15
N PHE A 163 10.37 5.61 3.86
CA PHE A 163 11.53 5.59 2.96
C PHE A 163 12.61 6.59 3.42
N GLU A 164 12.20 7.76 3.87
CA GLU A 164 13.12 8.82 4.29
C GLU A 164 13.80 8.52 5.61
N ALA A 165 13.15 7.77 6.48
CA ALA A 165 13.69 7.43 7.80
C ALA A 165 14.93 6.50 7.73
N THR A 166 15.17 5.88 6.57
CA THR A 166 16.31 4.95 6.38
C THR A 166 17.57 5.61 5.84
N ARG A 167 17.54 6.91 5.64
CA ARG A 167 18.70 7.66 5.13
C ARG A 167 19.81 7.79 6.17
#